data_5587ddab9286154c03682cf4d895bfd8
#
_entry.id   5587ddab9286154c03682cf4d895bfd8
#
_cell.length_a   1.000
_cell.length_b   1.000
_cell.length_c   1.000
_cell.angle_alpha   90.00
_cell.angle_beta   90.00
_cell.angle_gamma   90.00
#
_symmetry.space_group_name_H-M   'P 1'
#
loop_
_entity.id
_entity.type
_entity.pdbx_description
1 polymer ?
#
loop_
_entity_poly.entity_id
_entity_poly.type
_entity_poly.pdbx_seq_one_letter_code
_entity_poly.pdbx_strand_id
1 'polypeptide(L)'
;NQIKITAKDQNKTSAPLVTFAVQPFVGNSLEEASQKKDEMLRKIPIEAALTRISGTFGVDLSEVDIDKPLQKIRTQASQGLVNAMSTMFKDKEITLREAVRLSGLSGLIPQILGTPEMIADELEYIWRETGCHGFNITPAIVPKGYEDFVDSVVPILQKRGIFRKEYEADKQSQNDQFGGFGGFGQEDPASTMANQMSAAYD
;
A
#
# COMPACT_ATOMS: atom_id res chain seq x y z
N ASN A 1 -1.80 -3.97 -16.57
CA ASN A 1 -1.80 -4.38 -17.98
C ASN A 1 -0.49 -4.05 -18.72
N GLN A 2 0.09 -2.86 -18.54
CA GLN A 2 1.33 -2.48 -19.25
C GLN A 2 2.54 -3.36 -18.89
N ILE A 3 2.67 -3.75 -17.61
CA ILE A 3 3.73 -4.64 -17.14
C ILE A 3 3.66 -6.02 -17.81
N LYS A 4 2.44 -6.59 -17.94
CA LYS A 4 2.22 -7.87 -18.61
C LYS A 4 2.53 -7.78 -20.12
N ILE A 5 2.18 -6.67 -20.76
CA ILE A 5 2.49 -6.39 -22.18
C ILE A 5 4.00 -6.29 -22.37
N THR A 6 4.69 -5.48 -21.58
CA THR A 6 6.16 -5.32 -21.67
C THR A 6 6.90 -6.63 -21.41
N ALA A 7 6.42 -7.48 -20.50
CA ALA A 7 7.02 -8.79 -20.25
C ALA A 7 6.89 -9.73 -21.47
N LYS A 8 5.77 -9.71 -22.19
CA LYS A 8 5.58 -10.44 -23.45
C LYS A 8 6.51 -9.93 -24.55
N ASP A 9 6.61 -8.62 -24.71
CA ASP A 9 7.47 -7.99 -25.73
C ASP A 9 8.96 -8.30 -25.51
N GLN A 10 9.36 -8.59 -24.26
CA GLN A 10 10.72 -8.97 -23.89
C GLN A 10 10.97 -10.48 -23.88
N ASN A 11 10.07 -11.30 -24.46
CA ASN A 11 10.16 -12.76 -24.51
C ASN A 11 10.38 -13.43 -23.14
N LYS A 12 9.86 -12.84 -22.06
CA LYS A 12 9.90 -13.45 -20.73
C LYS A 12 8.87 -14.58 -20.63
N THR A 13 9.30 -15.71 -20.14
CA THR A 13 8.48 -16.93 -19.99
C THR A 13 7.37 -16.78 -18.95
N SER A 14 7.49 -15.81 -18.04
CA SER A 14 6.46 -15.50 -17.05
C SER A 14 6.35 -13.98 -16.83
N ALA A 15 5.13 -13.47 -16.62
CA ALA A 15 4.92 -12.11 -16.19
C ALA A 15 5.44 -11.93 -14.74
N PRO A 16 6.05 -10.77 -14.41
CA PRO A 16 6.48 -10.50 -13.05
C PRO A 16 5.28 -10.44 -12.09
N LEU A 17 5.46 -10.94 -10.87
CA LEU A 17 4.49 -10.76 -9.80
C LEU A 17 4.49 -9.30 -9.35
N VAL A 18 3.30 -8.72 -9.24
CA VAL A 18 3.11 -7.33 -8.80
C VAL A 18 2.43 -7.33 -7.44
N THR A 19 3.09 -6.74 -6.46
CA THR A 19 2.52 -6.51 -5.13
C THR A 19 2.45 -5.02 -4.83
N PHE A 20 1.45 -4.58 -4.08
CA PHE A 20 1.34 -3.22 -3.60
C PHE A 20 1.66 -3.15 -2.10
N ALA A 21 2.48 -2.19 -1.70
CA ALA A 21 2.65 -1.88 -0.30
C ALA A 21 1.47 -1.01 0.17
N VAL A 22 0.90 -1.35 1.33
CA VAL A 22 -0.18 -0.60 1.96
C VAL A 22 0.05 -0.51 3.46
N GLN A 23 -0.35 0.62 4.06
CA GLN A 23 -0.27 0.87 5.49
C GLN A 23 -1.67 0.96 6.09
N PRO A 24 -2.19 -0.13 6.69
CA PRO A 24 -3.50 -0.10 7.31
C PRO A 24 -3.48 0.55 8.70
N PHE A 25 -4.55 1.30 9.00
CA PHE A 25 -4.91 1.76 10.33
C PHE A 25 -6.29 1.21 10.67
N VAL A 26 -6.31 0.14 11.45
CA VAL A 26 -7.54 -0.54 11.86
C VAL A 26 -8.13 0.16 13.08
N GLY A 27 -9.42 0.46 13.03
CA GLY A 27 -10.21 1.01 14.15
C GLY A 27 -11.60 0.40 14.18
N ASN A 28 -12.35 0.65 15.25
CA ASN A 28 -13.78 0.28 15.34
C ASN A 28 -14.67 1.22 14.52
N SER A 29 -14.11 2.37 14.09
CA SER A 29 -14.71 3.32 13.17
C SER A 29 -13.63 4.02 12.36
N LEU A 30 -14.05 4.75 11.31
CA LEU A 30 -13.14 5.58 10.52
C LEU A 30 -12.51 6.69 11.37
N GLU A 31 -13.28 7.26 12.30
CA GLU A 31 -12.84 8.30 13.23
C GLU A 31 -11.73 7.77 14.14
N GLU A 32 -11.91 6.58 14.73
CA GLU A 32 -10.89 5.95 15.57
C GLU A 32 -9.61 5.65 14.78
N ALA A 33 -9.74 5.10 13.60
CA ALA A 33 -8.60 4.84 12.72
C ALA A 33 -7.84 6.13 12.36
N SER A 34 -8.57 7.21 12.07
CA SER A 34 -7.99 8.53 11.81
C SER A 34 -7.30 9.10 13.05
N GLN A 35 -7.91 9.00 14.24
CA GLN A 35 -7.29 9.44 15.49
C GLN A 35 -5.99 8.70 15.79
N LYS A 36 -5.96 7.37 15.60
CA LYS A 36 -4.74 6.56 15.73
C LYS A 36 -3.62 7.08 14.80
N LYS A 37 -3.94 7.34 13.54
CA LYS A 37 -2.98 7.92 12.58
C LYS A 37 -2.49 9.29 13.04
N ASP A 38 -3.40 10.19 13.41
CA ASP A 38 -3.05 11.57 13.80
C ASP A 38 -2.22 11.60 15.08
N GLU A 39 -2.49 10.69 16.03
CA GLU A 39 -1.68 10.54 17.22
C GLU A 39 -0.25 10.11 16.88
N MET A 40 -0.08 9.19 15.96
CA MET A 40 1.24 8.77 15.48
C MET A 40 1.96 9.92 14.77
N LEU A 41 1.27 10.65 13.89
CA LEU A 41 1.84 11.80 13.18
C LEU A 41 2.35 12.88 14.14
N ARG A 42 1.63 13.13 15.23
CA ARG A 42 2.05 14.11 16.26
C ARG A 42 3.34 13.72 16.99
N LYS A 43 3.61 12.42 17.10
CA LYS A 43 4.82 11.89 17.76
C LYS A 43 6.08 11.93 16.89
N ILE A 44 5.95 12.18 15.58
CA ILE A 44 7.10 12.23 14.67
C ILE A 44 7.68 13.64 14.64
N PRO A 45 8.92 13.85 15.09
CA PRO A 45 9.63 15.12 14.91
C PRO A 45 9.80 15.42 13.42
N ILE A 46 9.61 16.68 13.03
CA ILE A 46 9.73 17.08 11.61
C ILE A 46 11.14 16.81 11.09
N GLU A 47 12.16 16.99 11.91
CA GLU A 47 13.57 16.75 11.57
C GLU A 47 13.81 15.27 11.22
N ALA A 48 13.21 14.36 11.98
CA ALA A 48 13.30 12.92 11.70
C ALA A 48 12.60 12.56 10.38
N ALA A 49 11.45 13.15 10.11
CA ALA A 49 10.72 12.95 8.87
C ALA A 49 11.50 13.51 7.65
N LEU A 50 12.08 14.70 7.77
CA LEU A 50 12.94 15.30 6.75
C LEU A 50 14.17 14.43 6.49
N THR A 51 14.87 14.01 7.53
CA THR A 51 16.06 13.13 7.41
C THR A 51 15.71 11.83 6.70
N ARG A 52 14.59 11.20 7.05
CA ARG A 52 14.13 9.97 6.41
C ARG A 52 13.86 10.17 4.92
N ILE A 53 13.13 11.22 4.56
CA ILE A 53 12.82 11.54 3.16
C ILE A 53 14.09 11.86 2.38
N SER A 54 14.98 12.69 2.94
CA SER A 54 16.27 13.01 2.35
C SER A 54 17.11 11.76 2.09
N GLY A 55 17.22 10.88 3.07
CA GLY A 55 17.97 9.62 2.93
C GLY A 55 17.35 8.64 1.95
N THR A 56 16.03 8.51 1.94
CA THR A 56 15.33 7.56 1.06
C THR A 56 15.45 7.97 -0.42
N PHE A 57 15.41 9.26 -0.71
CA PHE A 57 15.38 9.76 -2.09
C PHE A 57 16.71 10.39 -2.53
N GLY A 58 17.72 10.41 -1.67
CA GLY A 58 19.02 11.00 -1.98
C GLY A 58 18.95 12.51 -2.22
N VAL A 59 18.06 13.21 -1.51
CA VAL A 59 17.78 14.64 -1.68
C VAL A 59 18.22 15.39 -0.45
N ASP A 60 19.01 16.45 -0.62
CA ASP A 60 19.26 17.40 0.46
C ASP A 60 18.08 18.39 0.56
N LEU A 61 17.33 18.29 1.65
CA LEU A 61 16.23 19.19 1.97
C LEU A 61 16.62 20.31 2.94
N SER A 62 17.88 20.40 3.36
CA SER A 62 18.33 21.39 4.34
C SER A 62 18.22 22.85 3.83
N GLU A 63 18.35 23.04 2.53
CA GLU A 63 18.26 24.36 1.89
C GLU A 63 16.88 24.66 1.28
N VAL A 64 15.93 23.72 1.41
CA VAL A 64 14.60 23.89 0.86
C VAL A 64 13.69 24.55 1.88
N ASP A 65 13.03 25.65 1.48
CA ASP A 65 12.01 26.28 2.31
C ASP A 65 10.79 25.37 2.43
N ILE A 66 10.72 24.63 3.54
CA ILE A 66 9.71 23.62 3.80
C ILE A 66 8.31 24.18 4.06
N ASP A 67 8.20 25.50 4.28
CA ASP A 67 6.93 26.18 4.52
C ASP A 67 6.31 26.73 3.22
N LYS A 68 6.99 26.58 2.10
CA LYS A 68 6.41 26.87 0.78
C LYS A 68 5.41 25.81 0.34
N PRO A 69 4.38 26.20 -0.43
CA PRO A 69 3.49 25.25 -1.10
C PRO A 69 4.29 24.26 -1.94
N LEU A 70 3.95 22.97 -1.80
CA LEU A 70 4.67 21.87 -2.43
C LEU A 70 4.82 22.06 -3.95
N GLN A 71 3.77 22.56 -4.61
CA GLN A 71 3.73 22.78 -6.06
C GLN A 71 4.68 23.90 -6.53
N LYS A 72 5.10 24.78 -5.61
CA LYS A 72 6.01 25.90 -5.91
C LYS A 72 7.48 25.57 -5.67
N ILE A 73 7.77 24.38 -5.15
CA ILE A 73 9.14 23.95 -4.90
C ILE A 73 9.80 23.54 -6.22
N ARG A 74 10.96 24.11 -6.47
CA ARG A 74 11.86 23.70 -7.55
C ARG A 74 13.17 23.26 -6.92
N THR A 75 13.60 22.07 -7.26
CA THR A 75 14.86 21.52 -6.76
C THR A 75 15.61 20.82 -7.89
N GLN A 76 16.91 20.96 -7.90
CA GLN A 76 17.79 20.26 -8.84
C GLN A 76 18.03 18.81 -8.40
N ALA A 77 17.84 18.51 -7.12
CA ALA A 77 18.23 17.24 -6.53
C ALA A 77 17.21 16.11 -6.78
N SER A 78 15.90 16.38 -6.74
CA SER A 78 14.88 15.37 -7.04
C SER A 78 13.52 15.99 -7.38
N GLN A 79 13.41 16.50 -8.58
CA GLN A 79 12.10 16.92 -9.10
C GLN A 79 11.10 15.75 -9.13
N GLY A 80 11.59 14.51 -9.27
CA GLY A 80 10.76 13.31 -9.23
C GLY A 80 10.04 13.13 -7.89
N LEU A 81 10.71 13.38 -6.75
CA LEU A 81 10.08 13.33 -5.43
C LEU A 81 8.98 14.40 -5.29
N VAL A 82 9.30 15.65 -5.65
CA VAL A 82 8.33 16.76 -5.60
C VAL A 82 7.11 16.43 -6.47
N ASN A 83 7.32 15.90 -7.67
CA ASN A 83 6.25 15.51 -8.57
C ASN A 83 5.40 14.36 -8.00
N ALA A 84 6.03 13.34 -7.40
CA ALA A 84 5.33 12.23 -6.76
C ALA A 84 4.47 12.72 -5.58
N MET A 85 5.04 13.55 -4.71
CA MET A 85 4.30 14.15 -3.59
C MET A 85 3.20 15.09 -4.09
N SER A 86 3.45 15.90 -5.11
CA SER A 86 2.44 16.79 -5.71
C SER A 86 1.28 15.99 -6.34
N THR A 87 1.56 14.83 -6.92
CA THR A 87 0.53 13.94 -7.45
C THR A 87 -0.29 13.31 -6.33
N MET A 88 0.38 12.88 -5.26
CA MET A 88 -0.26 12.26 -4.08
C MET A 88 -1.20 13.24 -3.35
N PHE A 89 -0.84 14.51 -3.34
CA PHE A 89 -1.59 15.58 -2.67
C PHE A 89 -2.19 16.61 -3.64
N LYS A 90 -2.47 16.19 -4.88
CA LYS A 90 -2.93 17.09 -5.97
C LYS A 90 -4.18 17.92 -5.63
N ASP A 91 -5.05 17.36 -4.80
CA ASP A 91 -6.32 17.98 -4.40
C ASP A 91 -6.20 18.83 -3.11
N LYS A 92 -4.97 19.01 -2.60
CA LYS A 92 -4.69 19.78 -1.39
C LYS A 92 -3.55 20.76 -1.63
N GLU A 93 -3.77 22.02 -1.31
CA GLU A 93 -2.69 22.98 -1.24
C GLU A 93 -1.99 22.82 0.12
N ILE A 94 -0.91 22.03 0.14
CA ILE A 94 -0.13 21.73 1.35
C ILE A 94 1.33 22.20 1.18
N THR A 95 1.97 22.50 2.29
CA THR A 95 3.40 22.81 2.36
C THR A 95 4.23 21.54 2.25
N LEU A 96 5.54 21.70 1.94
CA LEU A 96 6.46 20.55 2.01
C LEU A 96 6.54 20.00 3.44
N ARG A 97 6.47 20.84 4.46
CA ARG A 97 6.41 20.44 5.87
C ARG A 97 5.26 19.48 6.14
N GLU A 98 4.07 19.80 5.68
CA GLU A 98 2.89 18.94 5.85
C GLU A 98 3.01 17.66 5.06
N ALA A 99 3.46 17.74 3.80
CA ALA A 99 3.68 16.58 2.95
C ALA A 99 4.71 15.61 3.55
N VAL A 100 5.82 16.13 4.05
CA VAL A 100 6.87 15.34 4.72
C VAL A 100 6.34 14.71 6.01
N ARG A 101 5.56 15.44 6.80
CA ARG A 101 4.95 14.92 8.02
C ARG A 101 3.97 13.78 7.71
N LEU A 102 3.08 13.96 6.75
CA LEU A 102 2.12 12.93 6.32
C LEU A 102 2.84 11.70 5.74
N SER A 103 3.93 11.93 5.00
CA SER A 103 4.75 10.85 4.44
C SER A 103 5.69 10.20 5.46
N GLY A 104 5.97 10.87 6.56
CA GLY A 104 6.91 10.41 7.59
C GLY A 104 6.52 9.09 8.23
N LEU A 105 5.23 8.78 8.35
CA LEU A 105 4.74 7.49 8.82
C LEU A 105 4.91 6.39 7.78
N SER A 106 4.63 6.68 6.52
CA SER A 106 4.47 5.67 5.48
C SER A 106 5.60 5.62 4.46
N GLY A 107 6.44 6.66 4.37
CA GLY A 107 7.44 6.75 3.32
C GLY A 107 6.83 6.76 1.90
N LEU A 108 5.67 7.38 1.73
CA LEU A 108 4.84 7.41 0.51
C LEU A 108 4.02 6.14 0.22
N ILE A 109 3.98 5.17 1.16
CA ILE A 109 3.08 4.02 1.03
C ILE A 109 1.65 4.50 1.26
N PRO A 110 0.68 4.12 0.40
CA PRO A 110 -0.73 4.44 0.57
C PRO A 110 -1.26 3.96 1.92
N GLN A 111 -2.02 4.81 2.59
CA GLN A 111 -2.64 4.53 3.89
C GLN A 111 -4.11 4.19 3.68
N ILE A 112 -4.56 3.09 4.30
CA ILE A 112 -5.95 2.67 4.32
C ILE A 112 -6.44 2.75 5.75
N LEU A 113 -7.49 3.53 5.98
CA LEU A 113 -8.06 3.78 7.30
C LEU A 113 -9.49 3.26 7.38
N GLY A 114 -9.87 2.66 8.48
CA GLY A 114 -11.25 2.30 8.71
C GLY A 114 -11.46 1.09 9.60
N THR A 115 -12.69 0.57 9.55
CA THR A 115 -13.02 -0.70 10.18
C THR A 115 -12.37 -1.86 9.41
N PRO A 116 -12.29 -3.06 10.01
CA PRO A 116 -11.81 -4.24 9.30
C PRO A 116 -12.50 -4.47 7.96
N GLU A 117 -13.82 -4.25 7.88
CA GLU A 117 -14.62 -4.39 6.67
C GLU A 117 -14.21 -3.37 5.61
N MET A 118 -14.08 -2.09 5.99
CA MET A 118 -13.66 -1.02 5.06
C MET A 118 -12.26 -1.29 4.49
N ILE A 119 -11.34 -1.77 5.32
CA ILE A 119 -10.00 -2.13 4.86
C ILE A 119 -10.04 -3.33 3.91
N ALA A 120 -10.83 -4.35 4.24
CA ALA A 120 -11.01 -5.51 3.36
C ALA A 120 -11.66 -5.12 2.02
N ASP A 121 -12.64 -4.22 2.02
CA ASP A 121 -13.29 -3.69 0.83
C ASP A 121 -12.29 -2.96 -0.08
N GLU A 122 -11.45 -2.09 0.49
CA GLU A 122 -10.45 -1.35 -0.27
C GLU A 122 -9.36 -2.27 -0.85
N LEU A 123 -8.90 -3.25 -0.08
CA LEU A 123 -7.93 -4.24 -0.58
C LEU A 123 -8.52 -5.08 -1.72
N GLU A 124 -9.77 -5.53 -1.58
CA GLU A 124 -10.48 -6.27 -2.61
C GLU A 124 -10.68 -5.41 -3.87
N TYR A 125 -11.07 -4.14 -3.71
CA TYR A 125 -11.21 -3.19 -4.81
C TYR A 125 -9.88 -3.01 -5.57
N ILE A 126 -8.77 -2.72 -4.86
CA ILE A 126 -7.45 -2.56 -5.47
C ILE A 126 -7.06 -3.84 -6.22
N TRP A 127 -7.25 -5.00 -5.61
CA TRP A 127 -6.94 -6.29 -6.25
C TRP A 127 -7.72 -6.51 -7.53
N ARG A 128 -9.03 -6.28 -7.52
CA ARG A 128 -9.90 -6.45 -8.71
C ARG A 128 -9.54 -5.48 -9.83
N GLU A 129 -9.32 -4.21 -9.50
CA GLU A 129 -9.01 -3.18 -10.49
C GLU A 129 -7.62 -3.34 -11.11
N THR A 130 -6.63 -3.77 -10.33
CA THR A 130 -5.25 -3.81 -10.79
C THR A 130 -4.79 -5.19 -11.26
N GLY A 131 -5.45 -6.26 -10.81
CA GLY A 131 -5.00 -7.64 -11.01
C GLY A 131 -3.64 -7.89 -10.34
N CYS A 132 -3.36 -7.23 -9.21
CA CYS A 132 -2.14 -7.46 -8.46
C CYS A 132 -2.13 -8.87 -7.84
N HIS A 133 -0.93 -9.36 -7.48
CA HIS A 133 -0.75 -10.70 -6.95
C HIS A 133 -0.76 -10.73 -5.42
N GLY A 134 -0.79 -9.56 -4.77
CA GLY A 134 -0.84 -9.47 -3.31
C GLY A 134 -0.51 -8.10 -2.77
N PHE A 135 -0.48 -8.01 -1.43
CA PHE A 135 -0.17 -6.79 -0.70
C PHE A 135 0.98 -7.01 0.27
N ASN A 136 1.85 -6.03 0.36
CA ASN A 136 2.84 -5.92 1.42
C ASN A 136 2.24 -5.02 2.52
N ILE A 137 1.83 -5.64 3.62
CA ILE A 137 1.23 -4.94 4.75
C ILE A 137 2.34 -4.35 5.62
N THR A 138 2.34 -3.02 5.77
CA THR A 138 3.38 -2.27 6.51
C THR A 138 2.75 -1.40 7.61
N PRO A 139 2.27 -1.97 8.72
CA PRO A 139 1.65 -1.20 9.77
C PRO A 139 2.60 -0.16 10.37
N ALA A 140 2.06 0.96 10.84
CA ALA A 140 2.84 2.01 11.49
C ALA A 140 3.35 1.60 12.89
N ILE A 141 2.70 0.64 13.54
CA ILE A 141 3.02 0.14 14.88
C ILE A 141 3.27 -1.36 14.80
N VAL A 142 4.38 -1.81 15.35
CA VAL A 142 4.75 -3.23 15.43
C VAL A 142 4.91 -3.61 16.91
N PRO A 143 4.36 -4.76 17.37
CA PRO A 143 3.62 -5.79 16.61
C PRO A 143 2.12 -5.49 16.43
N LYS A 144 1.55 -4.58 17.25
CA LYS A 144 0.10 -4.37 17.39
C LYS A 144 -0.64 -4.15 16.06
N GLY A 145 -0.06 -3.41 15.12
CA GLY A 145 -0.69 -3.17 13.82
C GLY A 145 -0.80 -4.43 12.96
N TYR A 146 0.14 -5.37 13.09
CA TYR A 146 0.04 -6.69 12.45
C TYR A 146 -1.03 -7.54 13.12
N GLU A 147 -1.07 -7.58 14.45
CA GLU A 147 -2.09 -8.29 15.23
C GLU A 147 -3.49 -7.79 14.84
N ASP A 148 -3.72 -6.47 14.88
CA ASP A 148 -5.00 -5.88 14.50
C ASP A 148 -5.43 -6.28 13.08
N PHE A 149 -4.50 -6.28 12.12
CA PHE A 149 -4.77 -6.68 10.76
C PHE A 149 -5.07 -8.18 10.62
N VAL A 150 -4.23 -9.02 11.21
CA VAL A 150 -4.37 -10.49 11.13
C VAL A 150 -5.62 -10.97 11.83
N ASP A 151 -5.91 -10.43 13.01
CA ASP A 151 -7.03 -10.90 13.82
C ASP A 151 -8.39 -10.41 13.32
N SER A 152 -8.43 -9.26 12.62
CA SER A 152 -9.71 -8.66 12.22
C SER A 152 -9.95 -8.58 10.72
N VAL A 153 -8.95 -8.27 9.90
CA VAL A 153 -9.12 -8.10 8.45
C VAL A 153 -8.97 -9.44 7.71
N VAL A 154 -7.95 -10.23 8.06
CA VAL A 154 -7.68 -11.51 7.39
C VAL A 154 -8.87 -12.46 7.43
N PRO A 155 -9.60 -12.65 8.55
CA PRO A 155 -10.78 -13.51 8.58
C PRO A 155 -11.88 -13.07 7.61
N ILE A 156 -12.04 -11.77 7.38
CA ILE A 156 -13.01 -11.24 6.41
C ILE A 156 -12.60 -11.65 4.98
N LEU A 157 -11.32 -11.45 4.64
CA LEU A 157 -10.78 -11.82 3.33
C LEU A 157 -10.88 -13.34 3.09
N GLN A 158 -10.63 -14.15 4.14
CA GLN A 158 -10.79 -15.60 4.08
C GLN A 158 -12.25 -16.03 3.89
N LYS A 159 -13.19 -15.36 4.58
CA LYS A 159 -14.63 -15.61 4.41
C LYS A 159 -15.11 -15.26 3.00
N ARG A 160 -14.53 -14.23 2.38
CA ARG A 160 -14.80 -13.84 0.99
C ARG A 160 -14.14 -14.77 -0.04
N GLY A 161 -13.31 -15.73 0.37
CA GLY A 161 -12.61 -16.65 -0.52
C GLY A 161 -11.44 -16.04 -1.31
N ILE A 162 -11.04 -14.81 -0.97
CA ILE A 162 -9.95 -14.09 -1.65
C ILE A 162 -8.61 -14.13 -0.92
N PHE A 163 -8.57 -14.80 0.22
CA PHE A 163 -7.34 -15.06 0.97
C PHE A 163 -7.28 -16.52 1.39
N ARG A 164 -6.08 -17.12 1.35
CA ARG A 164 -5.88 -18.53 1.73
C ARG A 164 -6.26 -18.80 3.17
N LYS A 165 -6.84 -19.95 3.44
CA LYS A 165 -7.12 -20.45 4.80
C LYS A 165 -5.99 -21.34 5.32
N GLU A 166 -5.31 -22.05 4.42
CA GLU A 166 -4.23 -22.98 4.73
C GLU A 166 -3.11 -22.86 3.71
N TYR A 167 -1.90 -23.25 4.06
CA TYR A 167 -0.78 -23.35 3.14
C TYR A 167 -0.76 -24.75 2.52
N GLU A 168 -0.69 -24.83 1.19
CA GLU A 168 -0.48 -26.11 0.50
C GLU A 168 0.99 -26.52 0.66
N ALA A 169 1.24 -27.72 1.21
CA ALA A 169 2.59 -28.21 1.54
C ALA A 169 3.55 -28.24 0.34
N ASP A 170 3.04 -28.47 -0.87
CA ASP A 170 3.88 -28.61 -2.08
C ASP A 170 4.29 -27.28 -2.72
N LYS A 171 3.70 -26.13 -2.31
CA LYS A 171 4.04 -24.81 -2.84
C LYS A 171 5.00 -24.03 -1.95
N GLN A 172 5.41 -24.61 -0.82
CA GLN A 172 6.32 -23.97 0.13
C GLN A 172 7.69 -23.69 -0.50
N SER A 173 8.19 -24.56 -1.36
CA SER A 173 9.50 -24.41 -2.02
C SER A 173 9.56 -23.25 -3.03
N GLN A 174 8.43 -22.82 -3.60
CA GLN A 174 8.40 -21.65 -4.50
C GLN A 174 8.24 -20.33 -3.74
N ASN A 175 7.65 -20.36 -2.54
CA ASN A 175 7.52 -19.19 -1.66
C ASN A 175 8.82 -18.88 -0.88
N ASP A 176 9.66 -19.89 -0.62
CA ASP A 176 10.93 -19.70 0.08
C ASP A 176 11.94 -18.83 -0.70
N GLN A 177 11.80 -18.75 -2.03
CA GLN A 177 12.60 -17.85 -2.85
C GLN A 177 12.21 -16.36 -2.72
N PHE A 178 11.02 -16.06 -2.19
CA PHE A 178 10.49 -14.68 -2.11
C PHE A 178 9.99 -14.27 -0.71
N GLY A 179 10.38 -15.00 0.35
CA GLY A 179 10.13 -14.57 1.73
C GLY A 179 8.65 -14.43 2.10
N GLY A 180 7.86 -15.48 1.90
CA GLY A 180 6.59 -15.68 2.61
C GLY A 180 5.52 -14.60 2.52
N PHE A 181 5.38 -13.89 1.41
CA PHE A 181 4.30 -12.92 1.24
C PHE A 181 2.97 -13.64 0.99
N GLY A 182 2.00 -13.43 1.90
CA GLY A 182 0.63 -13.88 1.73
C GLY A 182 0.01 -13.29 0.47
N GLY A 183 -0.06 -14.08 -0.62
CA GLY A 183 -0.73 -13.66 -1.86
C GLY A 183 -2.24 -13.78 -1.74
N PHE A 184 -2.97 -12.83 -2.30
CA PHE A 184 -4.36 -12.99 -2.68
C PHE A 184 -4.42 -14.10 -3.75
N GLY A 185 -5.44 -14.96 -3.65
CA GLY A 185 -5.58 -16.24 -4.37
C GLY A 185 -5.07 -16.23 -5.81
N GLN A 186 -4.43 -17.35 -6.19
CA GLN A 186 -3.80 -17.54 -7.51
C GLN A 186 -4.81 -17.65 -8.67
N GLU A 187 -6.09 -17.50 -8.42
CA GLU A 187 -7.08 -17.51 -9.50
C GLU A 187 -7.06 -16.17 -10.24
N ASP A 188 -6.98 -16.24 -11.56
CA ASP A 188 -7.13 -15.09 -12.43
C ASP A 188 -8.49 -14.42 -12.11
N PRO A 189 -8.53 -13.11 -11.80
CA PRO A 189 -9.79 -12.40 -11.53
C PRO A 189 -10.85 -12.62 -12.61
N ALA A 190 -10.44 -12.84 -13.86
CA ALA A 190 -11.33 -13.15 -14.97
C ALA A 190 -11.96 -14.54 -14.84
N SER A 191 -11.24 -15.55 -14.33
CA SER A 191 -11.78 -16.90 -14.12
C SER A 191 -12.74 -16.96 -12.95
N THR A 192 -12.48 -16.21 -11.89
CA THR A 192 -13.40 -16.11 -10.72
C THR A 192 -14.71 -15.43 -11.10
N MET A 193 -14.67 -14.36 -11.92
CA MET A 193 -15.88 -13.72 -12.44
C MET A 193 -16.68 -14.66 -13.36
N ALA A 194 -16.02 -15.41 -14.26
CA ALA A 194 -16.68 -16.34 -15.14
C ALA A 194 -17.42 -17.46 -14.36
N ASN A 195 -16.79 -17.99 -13.31
CA ASN A 195 -17.40 -19.01 -12.45
C ASN A 195 -18.57 -18.48 -11.62
N GLN A 196 -18.50 -17.22 -11.14
CA GLN A 196 -19.61 -16.61 -10.41
C GLN A 196 -20.79 -16.24 -11.32
N MET A 197 -20.54 -15.85 -12.58
CA MET A 197 -21.60 -15.59 -13.54
C MET A 197 -22.29 -16.89 -14.01
N SER A 198 -21.57 -18.00 -14.15
CA SER A 198 -22.14 -19.31 -14.49
C SER A 198 -23.05 -19.83 -13.37
N ALA A 199 -22.67 -19.65 -12.09
CA ALA A 199 -23.47 -20.10 -10.95
C ALA A 199 -24.73 -19.23 -10.67
N ALA A 200 -24.87 -18.09 -11.33
CA ALA A 200 -26.03 -17.21 -11.19
C ALA A 200 -27.11 -17.45 -12.26
N TYR A 201 -26.85 -18.34 -13.25
CA TYR A 201 -27.76 -18.65 -14.37
C TYR A 201 -28.22 -20.12 -14.38
N ASP A 202 -27.86 -20.94 -13.41
CA ASP A 202 -28.42 -22.25 -13.08
C ASP A 202 -29.34 -22.16 -11.83
#